data_e264eea4ec785a626c2b8cf6e152fa20
#
_entry.id   e264eea4ec785a626c2b8cf6e152fa20
#
_cell.length_a   1.000
_cell.length_b   1.000
_cell.length_c   1.000
_cell.angle_alpha   90.00
_cell.angle_beta   90.00
_cell.angle_gamma   90.00
#
_symmetry.space_group_name_H-M   'P 1'
#
loop_
_entity.id
_entity.type
_entity.pdbx_description
1 polymer ?
#
loop_
_entity_poly.entity_id
_entity_poly.type
_entity_poly.pdbx_seq_one_letter_code
_entity_poly.pdbx_strand_id
1 'polypeptide(L)'
;MKSRSSLCLLWLVALLLSSCRTYYTAQFFAINDVYEITPLANGTIGGMARVATAYQQEKAKQPHTFFVHAGDFVSPSVIGTLRHEGKRIAGKQMIETMNAAGVQYVTFGNHEFDIDEADLLSRVEESDFQWLIANLKYKKNGQIFPFMQRGKPMPGSVILQTDKLKIGILAVAIPVDKAYAAFEDIYAAAEREYNLLAPQCDAVIALTHLELAQDMELARRLPRLALIIGGHDHENMYHKVGKTVIAKADANAKTAYLHSLKVAPKNKEWKVSSHLIAITPALPDEPKTAAIVQKWQAIAQKSFSDMGFNASEVVTIAREPWNGLEKSVRNAPTNLSQLIVEAVKAAIPDADAAIINTGSIRIDDKLEGDITQYDIVRILPFGGGLSKMKITGALLIDVLEGGLKNKGLGGYLVHAGITQSGSKWLIAGKPIDKTKTYTLACTDFLVSGKEFNLEFFNRENPQITDLQIFTDSSDVRSDIRKVFIEYLRQRKN
;
A
#
# COMPACT_ATOMS: atom_id res chain seq x y z
N MET A 1 13.62 17.79 76.76
CA MET A 1 13.14 18.24 75.49
C MET A 1 14.23 18.11 74.37
N LYS A 2 14.77 16.92 74.10
CA LYS A 2 15.81 16.72 73.06
C LYS A 2 15.61 15.46 72.17
N SER A 3 14.37 15.01 71.93
CA SER A 3 14.15 13.74 71.18
C SER A 3 13.18 13.83 70.02
N ARG A 4 12.61 15.00 69.69
CA ARG A 4 11.63 15.12 68.56
C ARG A 4 12.24 15.65 67.26
N SER A 5 13.43 16.26 67.29
CA SER A 5 14.06 16.85 66.11
C SER A 5 14.78 15.84 65.23
N SER A 6 15.27 14.70 65.77
CA SER A 6 15.98 13.67 65.02
C SER A 6 15.10 12.77 64.19
N LEU A 7 13.82 12.61 64.57
CA LEU A 7 12.85 11.74 63.83
C LEU A 7 12.34 12.43 62.57
N CYS A 8 12.17 13.79 62.59
CA CYS A 8 11.75 14.55 61.44
C CYS A 8 12.84 14.62 60.34
N LEU A 9 14.11 14.62 60.72
CA LEU A 9 15.22 14.65 59.74
C LEU A 9 15.38 13.32 59.01
N LEU A 10 15.11 12.20 59.67
CA LEU A 10 15.12 10.88 59.04
C LEU A 10 13.97 10.69 58.02
N TRP A 11 12.79 11.26 58.28
CA TRP A 11 11.66 11.25 57.34
C TRP A 11 11.90 12.17 56.14
N LEU A 12 12.59 13.28 56.29
CA LEU A 12 12.93 14.19 55.18
C LEU A 12 14.01 13.59 54.26
N VAL A 13 14.98 12.86 54.81
CA VAL A 13 16.00 12.14 54.04
C VAL A 13 15.41 10.95 53.28
N ALA A 14 14.41 10.24 53.87
CA ALA A 14 13.70 9.16 53.19
C ALA A 14 12.82 9.64 52.05
N LEU A 15 12.30 10.87 52.07
CA LEU A 15 11.55 11.49 50.96
C LEU A 15 12.46 11.99 49.79
N LEU A 16 13.74 12.23 50.06
CA LEU A 16 14.71 12.62 49.02
C LEU A 16 15.34 11.44 48.27
N LEU A 17 15.06 10.20 48.72
CA LEU A 17 15.34 8.98 47.96
C LEU A 17 14.23 8.68 46.93
N SER A 18 13.53 9.71 46.46
CA SER A 18 12.71 9.62 45.25
C SER A 18 13.62 9.16 44.13
N SER A 19 13.57 7.85 43.89
CA SER A 19 14.32 7.12 42.88
C SER A 19 14.41 7.94 41.57
N CYS A 20 15.55 8.55 41.34
CA CYS A 20 15.87 9.14 40.03
C CYS A 20 15.77 8.01 39.02
N ARG A 21 14.63 7.91 38.30
CA ARG A 21 14.42 6.91 37.27
C ARG A 21 15.33 7.24 36.12
N THR A 22 16.35 6.43 35.89
CA THR A 22 17.22 6.54 34.71
C THR A 22 16.49 5.94 33.53
N TYR A 23 16.20 6.77 32.53
CA TYR A 23 15.65 6.35 31.25
C TYR A 23 16.76 6.26 30.20
N TYR A 24 16.73 5.20 29.43
CA TYR A 24 17.55 5.05 28.22
C TYR A 24 16.65 5.14 27.01
N THR A 25 17.20 5.61 25.90
CA THR A 25 16.41 5.92 24.68
C THR A 25 16.84 5.04 23.53
N ALA A 26 15.87 4.43 22.86
CA ALA A 26 16.00 3.93 21.48
C ALA A 26 15.00 4.68 20.60
N GLN A 27 15.33 4.83 19.32
CA GLN A 27 14.47 5.48 18.35
C GLN A 27 14.10 4.53 17.22
N PHE A 28 12.91 4.74 16.67
CA PHE A 28 12.43 4.05 15.48
C PHE A 28 12.04 5.11 14.45
N PHE A 29 12.76 5.11 13.33
CA PHE A 29 12.39 5.86 12.14
C PHE A 29 11.51 4.95 11.29
N ALA A 30 10.27 5.33 11.06
CA ALA A 30 9.23 4.47 10.52
C ALA A 30 8.57 5.09 9.29
N ILE A 31 8.41 4.26 8.25
CA ILE A 31 7.58 4.52 7.06
C ILE A 31 6.70 3.31 6.79
N ASN A 32 5.68 3.47 5.95
CA ASN A 32 4.74 2.43 5.54
C ASN A 32 4.16 2.75 4.17
N ASP A 33 3.68 1.72 3.46
CA ASP A 33 2.91 1.88 2.21
C ASP A 33 3.64 2.75 1.18
N VAL A 34 4.91 2.41 0.88
CA VAL A 34 5.74 3.16 -0.05
C VAL A 34 5.83 2.44 -1.38
N TYR A 35 5.08 2.88 -2.36
CA TYR A 35 5.00 2.24 -3.67
C TYR A 35 5.94 2.84 -4.71
N GLU A 36 6.29 4.12 -4.53
CA GLU A 36 7.12 4.86 -5.47
C GLU A 36 8.47 5.26 -4.84
N ILE A 37 9.55 4.95 -5.56
CA ILE A 37 10.91 5.29 -5.12
C ILE A 37 11.25 6.77 -5.35
N THR A 38 10.53 7.40 -6.29
CA THR A 38 10.73 8.79 -6.70
C THR A 38 9.82 9.74 -5.94
N PRO A 39 10.19 11.02 -5.83
CA PRO A 39 9.25 12.03 -5.33
C PRO A 39 8.02 12.15 -6.22
N LEU A 40 6.87 12.41 -5.62
CA LEU A 40 5.57 12.67 -6.24
C LEU A 40 5.28 14.17 -6.37
N ALA A 41 4.13 14.51 -6.98
CA ALA A 41 3.66 15.88 -7.16
C ALA A 41 4.77 16.80 -7.71
N ASN A 42 5.28 16.46 -8.90
CA ASN A 42 6.36 17.19 -9.56
C ASN A 42 7.62 17.37 -8.69
N GLY A 43 7.95 16.36 -7.89
CA GLY A 43 9.15 16.37 -7.08
C GLY A 43 9.02 17.05 -5.71
N THR A 44 7.83 17.49 -5.34
CA THR A 44 7.62 18.28 -4.10
C THR A 44 7.39 17.46 -2.85
N ILE A 45 7.02 16.17 -2.97
CA ILE A 45 6.61 15.33 -1.84
C ILE A 45 7.28 13.96 -1.94
N GLY A 46 7.76 13.42 -0.81
CA GLY A 46 8.28 12.07 -0.72
C GLY A 46 9.64 11.88 -1.37
N GLY A 47 9.92 10.63 -1.78
CA GLY A 47 11.16 10.20 -2.42
C GLY A 47 12.11 9.50 -1.45
N MET A 48 12.49 8.26 -1.79
CA MET A 48 13.29 7.41 -0.91
C MET A 48 14.70 7.93 -0.65
N ALA A 49 15.29 8.70 -1.56
CA ALA A 49 16.59 9.32 -1.31
C ALA A 49 16.54 10.40 -0.22
N ARG A 50 15.43 11.15 -0.13
CA ARG A 50 15.18 12.11 0.96
C ARG A 50 14.86 11.41 2.28
N VAL A 51 14.11 10.31 2.23
CA VAL A 51 13.86 9.45 3.39
C VAL A 51 15.18 8.97 4.00
N ALA A 52 16.11 8.51 3.16
CA ALA A 52 17.44 8.08 3.60
C ALA A 52 18.22 9.21 4.30
N THR A 53 18.15 10.44 3.77
CA THR A 53 18.74 11.62 4.41
C THR A 53 18.12 11.89 5.78
N ALA A 54 16.77 11.89 5.87
CA ALA A 54 16.09 12.12 7.13
C ALA A 54 16.48 11.07 8.18
N TYR A 55 16.51 9.79 7.78
CA TYR A 55 16.97 8.71 8.66
C TYR A 55 18.42 8.91 9.13
N GLN A 56 19.35 9.21 8.23
CA GLN A 56 20.75 9.38 8.56
C GLN A 56 20.97 10.56 9.51
N GLN A 57 20.23 11.67 9.32
CA GLN A 57 20.29 12.83 10.23
C GLN A 57 19.83 12.45 11.65
N GLU A 58 18.78 11.66 11.79
CA GLU A 58 18.30 11.24 13.10
C GLU A 58 19.22 10.19 13.74
N LYS A 59 19.76 9.27 12.95
CA LYS A 59 20.74 8.28 13.41
C LYS A 59 22.05 8.91 13.86
N ALA A 60 22.49 9.98 13.23
CA ALA A 60 23.68 10.74 13.65
C ALA A 60 23.49 11.41 15.03
N LYS A 61 22.27 11.86 15.36
CA LYS A 61 21.90 12.42 16.67
C LYS A 61 21.74 11.34 17.75
N GLN A 62 21.19 10.19 17.37
CA GLN A 62 20.94 9.05 18.25
C GLN A 62 21.35 7.74 17.54
N PRO A 63 22.54 7.18 17.88
CA PRO A 63 23.07 5.97 17.22
C PRO A 63 22.11 4.75 17.31
N HIS A 64 21.30 4.66 18.36
CA HIS A 64 20.29 3.62 18.54
C HIS A 64 18.95 3.99 17.86
N THR A 65 19.05 4.47 16.62
CA THR A 65 17.89 4.70 15.74
C THR A 65 17.80 3.57 14.73
N PHE A 66 16.66 2.87 14.75
CA PHE A 66 16.36 1.74 13.88
C PHE A 66 15.39 2.17 12.79
N PHE A 67 15.67 1.80 11.54
CA PHE A 67 14.79 2.09 10.41
C PHE A 67 13.88 0.89 10.14
N VAL A 68 12.56 1.11 10.24
CA VAL A 68 11.54 0.08 10.07
C VAL A 68 10.54 0.48 8.97
N HIS A 69 10.01 -0.51 8.26
CA HIS A 69 8.97 -0.32 7.25
C HIS A 69 7.78 -1.25 7.56
N ALA A 70 6.59 -0.68 7.68
CA ALA A 70 5.40 -1.42 8.10
C ALA A 70 4.59 -2.03 6.95
N GLY A 71 5.26 -2.60 5.93
CA GLY A 71 4.64 -3.34 4.82
C GLY A 71 4.14 -2.48 3.67
N ASP A 72 3.75 -3.15 2.57
CA ASP A 72 3.25 -2.57 1.32
C ASP A 72 4.29 -1.66 0.62
N PHE A 73 5.27 -2.30 -0.02
CA PHE A 73 6.31 -1.60 -0.76
C PHE A 73 6.74 -2.31 -2.07
N VAL A 74 6.36 -3.57 -2.25
CA VAL A 74 6.73 -4.31 -3.46
C VAL A 74 5.78 -3.98 -4.61
N SER A 75 4.50 -3.79 -4.31
CA SER A 75 3.40 -3.49 -5.24
C SER A 75 2.33 -2.63 -4.50
N PRO A 76 1.48 -1.87 -5.23
CA PRO A 76 1.58 -1.54 -6.65
C PRO A 76 2.68 -0.51 -6.93
N SER A 77 3.40 -0.66 -8.02
CA SER A 77 4.38 0.32 -8.50
C SER A 77 4.40 0.31 -10.02
N VAL A 78 4.41 1.50 -10.59
CA VAL A 78 4.52 1.62 -12.07
C VAL A 78 5.79 0.97 -12.57
N ILE A 79 6.93 1.27 -11.96
CA ILE A 79 8.22 0.68 -12.33
C ILE A 79 8.17 -0.84 -12.19
N GLY A 80 7.51 -1.34 -11.12
CA GLY A 80 7.33 -2.78 -10.87
C GLY A 80 6.57 -3.51 -11.98
N THR A 81 5.68 -2.83 -12.72
CA THR A 81 4.93 -3.44 -13.84
C THR A 81 5.73 -3.53 -15.14
N LEU A 82 6.79 -2.76 -15.27
CA LEU A 82 7.64 -2.73 -16.46
C LEU A 82 8.50 -3.99 -16.59
N ARG A 83 9.07 -4.17 -17.79
CA ARG A 83 10.05 -5.23 -18.06
C ARG A 83 11.44 -4.64 -18.25
N HIS A 84 12.42 -5.28 -17.67
CA HIS A 84 13.83 -5.01 -17.88
C HIS A 84 14.55 -6.31 -18.16
N GLU A 85 15.35 -6.35 -19.26
CA GLU A 85 16.03 -7.58 -19.72
C GLU A 85 15.10 -8.79 -19.88
N GLY A 86 13.89 -8.54 -20.39
CA GLY A 86 12.88 -9.58 -20.64
C GLY A 86 12.10 -10.06 -19.41
N LYS A 87 12.48 -9.67 -18.20
CA LYS A 87 11.80 -10.02 -16.94
C LYS A 87 10.99 -8.86 -16.39
N ARG A 88 9.88 -9.15 -15.72
CA ARG A 88 9.14 -8.15 -14.96
C ARG A 88 10.00 -7.66 -13.81
N ILE A 89 9.99 -6.34 -13.54
CA ILE A 89 10.77 -5.75 -12.44
C ILE A 89 10.22 -6.18 -11.08
N ALA A 90 8.89 -6.23 -10.93
CA ALA A 90 8.17 -6.83 -9.82
C ALA A 90 8.77 -6.48 -8.44
N GLY A 91 8.90 -5.19 -8.12
CA GLY A 91 9.36 -4.70 -6.81
C GLY A 91 10.88 -4.63 -6.63
N LYS A 92 11.69 -5.14 -7.59
CA LYS A 92 13.15 -5.13 -7.46
C LYS A 92 13.74 -3.74 -7.26
N GLN A 93 13.17 -2.72 -7.93
CA GLN A 93 13.55 -1.33 -7.77
C GLN A 93 13.42 -0.84 -6.32
N MET A 94 12.38 -1.28 -5.62
CA MET A 94 12.15 -0.89 -4.23
C MET A 94 13.13 -1.60 -3.30
N ILE A 95 13.35 -2.91 -3.49
CA ILE A 95 14.31 -3.67 -2.68
C ILE A 95 15.71 -3.05 -2.77
N GLU A 96 16.22 -2.78 -3.99
CA GLU A 96 17.52 -2.16 -4.16
C GLU A 96 17.59 -0.77 -3.50
N THR A 97 16.51 0.00 -3.60
CA THR A 97 16.41 1.33 -3.00
C THR A 97 16.37 1.28 -1.47
N MET A 98 15.60 0.37 -0.89
CA MET A 98 15.51 0.19 0.56
C MET A 98 16.82 -0.34 1.15
N ASN A 99 17.52 -1.26 0.44
CA ASN A 99 18.86 -1.71 0.82
C ASN A 99 19.84 -0.52 0.86
N ALA A 100 19.80 0.36 -0.15
CA ALA A 100 20.65 1.56 -0.20
C ALA A 100 20.29 2.57 0.90
N ALA A 101 19.01 2.77 1.19
CA ALA A 101 18.53 3.69 2.23
C ALA A 101 18.82 3.21 3.66
N GLY A 102 19.16 1.94 3.84
CA GLY A 102 19.55 1.36 5.12
C GLY A 102 18.36 0.95 5.99
N VAL A 103 17.25 0.52 5.38
CA VAL A 103 16.14 -0.14 6.09
C VAL A 103 16.65 -1.38 6.80
N GLN A 104 16.17 -1.67 8.00
CA GLN A 104 16.68 -2.76 8.83
C GLN A 104 15.63 -3.85 9.09
N TYR A 105 14.38 -3.47 9.35
CA TYR A 105 13.30 -4.41 9.66
C TYR A 105 12.04 -4.04 8.89
N VAL A 106 11.37 -5.05 8.36
CA VAL A 106 10.11 -4.89 7.64
C VAL A 106 9.11 -5.97 8.04
N THR A 107 7.83 -5.71 7.83
CA THR A 107 6.79 -6.74 7.81
C THR A 107 6.17 -6.84 6.42
N PHE A 108 5.36 -7.86 6.17
CA PHE A 108 4.52 -7.93 4.99
C PHE A 108 3.31 -7.01 5.15
N GLY A 109 2.83 -6.46 4.04
CA GLY A 109 1.46 -6.01 3.89
C GLY A 109 0.70 -6.92 2.92
N ASN A 110 -0.49 -6.51 2.50
CA ASN A 110 -1.30 -7.27 1.55
C ASN A 110 -0.79 -7.14 0.11
N HIS A 111 -0.18 -6.02 -0.24
CA HIS A 111 0.29 -5.75 -1.59
C HIS A 111 1.64 -6.42 -1.95
N GLU A 112 2.38 -6.96 -1.00
CA GLU A 112 3.50 -7.87 -1.31
C GLU A 112 3.04 -9.09 -2.09
N PHE A 113 1.78 -9.49 -1.92
CA PHE A 113 1.18 -10.66 -2.58
C PHE A 113 0.54 -10.35 -3.94
N ASP A 114 0.63 -9.14 -4.45
CA ASP A 114 0.13 -8.76 -5.78
C ASP A 114 1.05 -9.19 -6.92
N ILE A 115 2.31 -9.50 -6.63
CA ILE A 115 3.24 -10.08 -7.59
C ILE A 115 3.21 -11.61 -7.55
N ASP A 116 3.79 -12.24 -8.56
CA ASP A 116 3.85 -13.70 -8.61
C ASP A 116 4.69 -14.26 -7.45
N GLU A 117 4.35 -15.48 -6.99
CA GLU A 117 5.03 -16.16 -5.89
C GLU A 117 6.55 -16.19 -6.09
N ALA A 118 7.02 -16.56 -7.29
CA ALA A 118 8.44 -16.64 -7.59
C ALA A 118 9.14 -15.28 -7.51
N ASP A 119 8.47 -14.21 -7.92
CA ASP A 119 8.98 -12.86 -7.81
C ASP A 119 9.07 -12.44 -6.33
N LEU A 120 8.02 -12.69 -5.54
CA LEU A 120 8.02 -12.37 -4.10
C LEU A 120 9.17 -13.07 -3.37
N LEU A 121 9.34 -14.37 -3.59
CA LEU A 121 10.45 -15.13 -2.99
C LEU A 121 11.81 -14.55 -3.40
N SER A 122 11.95 -14.12 -4.67
CA SER A 122 13.17 -13.47 -5.13
C SER A 122 13.41 -12.12 -4.44
N ARG A 123 12.38 -11.31 -4.23
CA ARG A 123 12.48 -10.03 -3.50
C ARG A 123 12.93 -10.24 -2.06
N VAL A 124 12.38 -11.27 -1.41
CA VAL A 124 12.78 -11.63 -0.05
C VAL A 124 14.27 -12.01 0.02
N GLU A 125 14.75 -12.83 -0.92
CA GLU A 125 16.17 -13.25 -0.97
C GLU A 125 17.13 -12.09 -1.30
N GLU A 126 16.70 -11.10 -2.10
CA GLU A 126 17.49 -9.92 -2.49
C GLU A 126 17.57 -8.85 -1.38
N SER A 127 16.73 -8.95 -0.34
CA SER A 127 16.65 -7.96 0.74
C SER A 127 17.83 -8.07 1.72
N ASP A 128 18.49 -6.95 2.01
CA ASP A 128 19.52 -6.86 3.06
C ASP A 128 18.91 -6.66 4.46
N PHE A 129 17.65 -6.21 4.52
CA PHE A 129 16.88 -6.05 5.74
C PHE A 129 16.22 -7.35 6.18
N GLN A 130 15.88 -7.43 7.47
CA GLN A 130 15.20 -8.58 8.05
C GLN A 130 13.69 -8.47 7.89
N TRP A 131 13.08 -9.47 7.27
CA TRP A 131 11.64 -9.65 7.28
C TRP A 131 11.18 -10.29 8.60
N LEU A 132 10.10 -9.78 9.17
CA LEU A 132 9.48 -10.26 10.41
C LEU A 132 8.00 -10.57 10.13
N ILE A 133 7.53 -11.75 10.53
CA ILE A 133 6.11 -12.08 10.43
C ILE A 133 5.76 -13.26 11.34
N ALA A 134 4.80 -13.07 12.25
CA ALA A 134 4.37 -14.08 13.21
C ALA A 134 3.21 -14.95 12.72
N ASN A 135 2.27 -14.34 11.97
CA ASN A 135 1.01 -14.98 11.60
C ASN A 135 0.96 -15.52 10.18
N LEU A 136 2.07 -15.52 9.43
CA LEU A 136 2.14 -16.02 8.05
C LEU A 136 3.08 -17.21 7.95
N LYS A 137 2.64 -18.24 7.25
CA LYS A 137 3.43 -19.42 6.88
C LYS A 137 3.34 -19.66 5.36
N TYR A 138 4.38 -20.26 4.81
CA TYR A 138 4.45 -20.68 3.42
C TYR A 138 3.74 -22.03 3.23
N LYS A 139 2.83 -22.12 2.27
CA LYS A 139 2.09 -23.33 1.96
C LYS A 139 2.54 -23.88 0.61
N LYS A 140 3.01 -25.14 0.59
CA LYS A 140 3.44 -25.82 -0.63
C LYS A 140 2.99 -27.28 -0.62
N ASN A 141 2.30 -27.72 -1.68
CA ASN A 141 1.82 -29.12 -1.81
C ASN A 141 1.01 -29.58 -0.59
N GLY A 142 0.16 -28.73 -0.03
CA GLY A 142 -0.63 -29.04 1.16
C GLY A 142 0.10 -29.04 2.49
N GLN A 143 1.41 -28.86 2.50
CA GLN A 143 2.23 -28.76 3.70
C GLN A 143 2.54 -27.30 4.05
N ILE A 144 2.74 -27.02 5.33
CA ILE A 144 2.99 -25.67 5.88
C ILE A 144 4.45 -25.61 6.38
N PHE A 145 5.14 -24.58 5.92
CA PHE A 145 6.54 -24.29 6.25
C PHE A 145 6.68 -22.85 6.74
N PRO A 146 7.75 -22.48 7.46
CA PRO A 146 8.07 -21.07 7.63
C PRO A 146 8.42 -20.44 6.26
N PHE A 147 8.11 -19.17 6.07
CA PHE A 147 8.79 -18.42 5.00
C PHE A 147 10.28 -18.39 5.27
N MET A 148 11.07 -18.45 4.21
CA MET A 148 12.54 -18.48 4.33
C MET A 148 13.13 -17.18 3.80
N GLN A 149 14.20 -16.71 4.40
CA GLN A 149 15.05 -15.63 3.91
C GLN A 149 16.50 -16.06 4.03
N ARG A 150 17.22 -16.12 2.90
CA ARG A 150 18.64 -16.53 2.85
C ARG A 150 18.90 -17.85 3.57
N GLY A 151 18.03 -18.83 3.32
CA GLY A 151 18.14 -20.17 3.89
C GLY A 151 17.77 -20.29 5.38
N LYS A 152 17.25 -19.24 6.01
CA LYS A 152 16.80 -19.24 7.41
C LYS A 152 15.31 -18.97 7.51
N PRO A 153 14.60 -19.59 8.47
CA PRO A 153 13.22 -19.24 8.76
C PRO A 153 13.07 -17.77 9.14
N MET A 154 12.08 -17.10 8.55
CA MET A 154 11.71 -15.74 8.97
C MET A 154 11.19 -15.77 10.40
N PRO A 155 11.71 -14.93 11.30
CA PRO A 155 11.23 -14.86 12.67
C PRO A 155 9.90 -14.09 12.76
N GLY A 156 9.05 -14.48 13.72
CA GLY A 156 7.86 -13.71 14.10
C GLY A 156 8.20 -12.48 14.92
N SER A 157 9.38 -12.49 15.54
CA SER A 157 9.87 -11.43 16.42
C SER A 157 11.39 -11.40 16.52
N VAL A 158 11.94 -10.27 16.98
CA VAL A 158 13.37 -10.07 17.18
C VAL A 158 13.62 -9.26 18.46
N ILE A 159 14.78 -9.47 19.10
CA ILE A 159 15.24 -8.63 20.21
C ILE A 159 16.35 -7.71 19.73
N LEU A 160 16.09 -6.41 19.74
CA LEU A 160 17.09 -5.38 19.51
C LEU A 160 17.86 -5.13 20.80
N GLN A 161 19.16 -5.16 20.70
CA GLN A 161 20.05 -4.87 21.82
C GLN A 161 20.75 -3.53 21.59
N THR A 162 20.58 -2.61 22.52
CA THR A 162 21.45 -1.43 22.65
C THR A 162 22.40 -1.65 23.83
N ASP A 163 23.25 -0.67 24.12
CA ASP A 163 24.17 -0.76 25.28
C ASP A 163 23.44 -0.95 26.61
N LYS A 164 22.19 -0.50 26.71
CA LYS A 164 21.44 -0.42 27.97
C LYS A 164 20.03 -1.00 27.92
N LEU A 165 19.52 -1.34 26.73
CA LEU A 165 18.14 -1.81 26.55
C LEU A 165 18.07 -3.05 25.66
N LYS A 166 17.12 -3.92 26.00
CA LYS A 166 16.59 -4.98 25.15
C LYS A 166 15.16 -4.63 24.76
N ILE A 167 14.90 -4.44 23.47
CA ILE A 167 13.60 -4.10 22.94
C ILE A 167 13.13 -5.21 22.03
N GLY A 168 11.99 -5.82 22.36
CA GLY A 168 11.36 -6.81 21.50
C GLY A 168 10.54 -6.13 20.40
N ILE A 169 10.65 -6.62 19.16
CA ILE A 169 9.75 -6.29 18.06
C ILE A 169 9.05 -7.56 17.63
N LEU A 170 7.73 -7.59 17.68
CA LEU A 170 6.91 -8.61 17.04
C LEU A 170 6.27 -8.04 15.77
N ALA A 171 5.92 -8.89 14.80
CA ALA A 171 5.28 -8.42 13.58
C ALA A 171 4.09 -9.30 13.17
N VAL A 172 3.01 -8.66 12.74
CA VAL A 172 1.80 -9.29 12.20
C VAL A 172 1.23 -8.49 11.03
N ALA A 173 0.56 -9.18 10.11
CA ALA A 173 -0.05 -8.58 8.93
C ALA A 173 -1.48 -9.09 8.71
N ILE A 174 -2.26 -8.32 7.94
CA ILE A 174 -3.60 -8.67 7.51
C ILE A 174 -3.56 -9.93 6.62
N PRO A 175 -4.46 -10.91 6.80
CA PRO A 175 -4.52 -12.08 5.95
C PRO A 175 -4.91 -11.76 4.50
N VAL A 176 -4.29 -12.47 3.56
CA VAL A 176 -4.66 -12.45 2.13
C VAL A 176 -4.97 -13.87 1.65
N ASP A 177 -5.83 -13.97 0.64
CA ASP A 177 -6.14 -15.26 0.01
C ASP A 177 -5.18 -15.54 -1.15
N LYS A 178 -4.14 -16.32 -0.85
CA LYS A 178 -3.16 -16.81 -1.84
C LYS A 178 -2.88 -18.28 -1.60
N ALA A 179 -2.82 -19.06 -2.67
CA ALA A 179 -2.66 -20.52 -2.59
C ALA A 179 -1.40 -20.96 -1.82
N TYR A 180 -0.34 -20.14 -1.85
CA TYR A 180 0.95 -20.40 -1.19
C TYR A 180 1.10 -19.74 0.19
N ALA A 181 0.08 -19.02 0.67
CA ALA A 181 0.08 -18.36 1.97
C ALA A 181 -0.90 -19.04 2.93
N ALA A 182 -0.48 -19.25 4.17
CA ALA A 182 -1.33 -19.75 5.25
C ALA A 182 -1.21 -18.78 6.43
N PHE A 183 -2.31 -18.14 6.80
CA PHE A 183 -2.35 -17.19 7.89
C PHE A 183 -2.94 -17.82 9.15
N GLU A 184 -2.32 -17.53 10.29
CA GLU A 184 -2.87 -17.75 11.63
C GLU A 184 -3.70 -16.53 12.06
N ASP A 185 -4.49 -16.68 13.13
CA ASP A 185 -5.17 -15.56 13.75
C ASP A 185 -4.15 -14.50 14.22
N ILE A 186 -4.39 -13.24 13.85
CA ILE A 186 -3.50 -12.10 14.08
C ILE A 186 -3.16 -11.98 15.56
N TYR A 187 -4.19 -12.04 16.42
CA TYR A 187 -4.05 -11.77 17.85
C TYR A 187 -3.38 -12.93 18.57
N ALA A 188 -3.74 -14.18 18.23
CA ALA A 188 -3.11 -15.36 18.81
C ALA A 188 -1.62 -15.42 18.48
N ALA A 189 -1.24 -15.09 17.23
CA ALA A 189 0.16 -15.02 16.82
C ALA A 189 0.92 -13.90 17.55
N ALA A 190 0.33 -12.71 17.66
CA ALA A 190 0.93 -11.59 18.37
C ALA A 190 1.09 -11.87 19.88
N GLU A 191 0.08 -12.47 20.52
CA GLU A 191 0.13 -12.87 21.93
C GLU A 191 1.21 -13.90 22.20
N ARG A 192 1.38 -14.88 21.31
CA ARG A 192 2.46 -15.88 21.38
C ARG A 192 3.84 -15.21 21.35
N GLU A 193 4.10 -14.35 20.37
CA GLU A 193 5.39 -13.66 20.25
C GLU A 193 5.61 -12.69 21.42
N TYR A 194 4.58 -11.96 21.85
CA TYR A 194 4.66 -11.09 23.01
C TYR A 194 5.07 -11.86 24.26
N ASN A 195 4.46 -13.01 24.54
CA ASN A 195 4.77 -13.84 25.70
C ASN A 195 6.19 -14.41 25.67
N LEU A 196 6.76 -14.62 24.48
CA LEU A 196 8.16 -15.00 24.30
C LEU A 196 9.12 -13.83 24.59
N LEU A 197 8.76 -12.61 24.17
CA LEU A 197 9.61 -11.42 24.28
C LEU A 197 9.56 -10.77 25.66
N ALA A 198 8.38 -10.64 26.27
CA ALA A 198 8.14 -9.86 27.49
C ALA A 198 9.04 -10.23 28.68
N PRO A 199 9.36 -11.52 28.94
CA PRO A 199 10.29 -11.88 30.01
C PRO A 199 11.73 -11.42 29.74
N GLN A 200 12.13 -11.34 28.48
CA GLN A 200 13.51 -11.12 28.03
C GLN A 200 13.83 -9.64 27.71
N CYS A 201 12.78 -8.79 27.57
CA CYS A 201 12.90 -7.43 27.10
C CYS A 201 12.50 -6.39 28.14
N ASP A 202 13.06 -5.20 28.05
CA ASP A 202 12.72 -4.04 28.86
C ASP A 202 11.43 -3.37 28.36
N ALA A 203 11.18 -3.45 27.06
CA ALA A 203 9.94 -3.04 26.40
C ALA A 203 9.68 -3.91 25.17
N VAL A 204 8.41 -4.02 24.76
CA VAL A 204 8.00 -4.69 23.52
C VAL A 204 7.20 -3.71 22.68
N ILE A 205 7.47 -3.69 21.38
CA ILE A 205 6.73 -2.95 20.36
C ILE A 205 6.21 -3.92 19.30
N ALA A 206 5.22 -3.49 18.52
CA ALA A 206 4.73 -4.22 17.37
C ALA A 206 4.98 -3.45 16.08
N LEU A 207 5.38 -4.16 15.03
CA LEU A 207 5.41 -3.71 13.65
C LEU A 207 4.24 -4.39 12.93
N THR A 208 3.23 -3.62 12.52
CA THR A 208 1.97 -4.18 12.04
C THR A 208 1.63 -3.68 10.65
N HIS A 209 0.93 -4.52 9.87
CA HIS A 209 0.23 -4.06 8.69
C HIS A 209 -1.24 -4.48 8.81
N LEU A 210 -2.02 -3.67 9.52
CA LEU A 210 -3.38 -3.94 9.95
C LEU A 210 -4.25 -2.70 9.75
N GLU A 211 -5.58 -2.87 9.72
CA GLU A 211 -6.50 -1.74 9.87
C GLU A 211 -6.36 -1.11 11.27
N LEU A 212 -6.59 0.19 11.40
CA LEU A 212 -6.53 0.89 12.68
C LEU A 212 -7.38 0.21 13.78
N ALA A 213 -8.58 -0.27 13.43
CA ALA A 213 -9.44 -0.96 14.39
C ALA A 213 -8.80 -2.24 14.96
N GLN A 214 -8.04 -2.97 14.12
CA GLN A 214 -7.30 -4.17 14.52
C GLN A 214 -6.09 -3.81 15.39
N ASP A 215 -5.35 -2.76 15.07
CA ASP A 215 -4.26 -2.25 15.92
C ASP A 215 -4.77 -1.80 17.29
N MET A 216 -5.93 -1.15 17.35
CA MET A 216 -6.56 -0.76 18.61
C MET A 216 -6.98 -1.96 19.45
N GLU A 217 -7.49 -3.02 18.81
CA GLU A 217 -7.82 -4.28 19.51
C GLU A 217 -6.56 -5.00 20.00
N LEU A 218 -5.50 -5.03 19.20
CA LEU A 218 -4.20 -5.57 19.59
C LEU A 218 -3.66 -4.85 20.84
N ALA A 219 -3.75 -3.52 20.87
CA ALA A 219 -3.34 -2.71 22.04
C ALA A 219 -4.19 -2.99 23.28
N ARG A 220 -5.49 -3.30 23.14
CA ARG A 220 -6.35 -3.69 24.28
C ARG A 220 -5.97 -5.06 24.83
N ARG A 221 -5.67 -6.03 23.94
CA ARG A 221 -5.27 -7.39 24.33
C ARG A 221 -3.88 -7.44 24.95
N LEU A 222 -2.97 -6.58 24.47
CA LEU A 222 -1.59 -6.48 24.94
C LEU A 222 -1.29 -5.10 25.55
N PRO A 223 -1.87 -4.75 26.69
CA PRO A 223 -1.82 -3.39 27.27
C PRO A 223 -0.43 -2.96 27.75
N ARG A 224 0.56 -3.85 27.67
CA ARG A 224 1.97 -3.56 27.94
C ARG A 224 2.83 -3.46 26.67
N LEU A 225 2.25 -3.47 25.47
CA LEU A 225 2.93 -2.98 24.27
C LEU A 225 3.22 -1.49 24.45
N ALA A 226 4.45 -1.08 24.17
CA ALA A 226 4.83 0.33 24.30
C ALA A 226 4.38 1.15 23.09
N LEU A 227 4.50 0.57 21.87
CA LEU A 227 4.28 1.23 20.60
C LEU A 227 3.81 0.20 19.58
N ILE A 228 2.87 0.60 18.74
CA ILE A 228 2.50 -0.08 17.50
C ILE A 228 2.87 0.86 16.35
N ILE A 229 3.76 0.40 15.48
CA ILE A 229 4.16 1.06 14.23
C ILE A 229 3.40 0.33 13.13
N GLY A 230 2.39 0.98 12.56
CA GLY A 230 1.46 0.36 11.63
C GLY A 230 1.57 0.88 10.19
N GLY A 231 0.95 0.14 9.25
CA GLY A 231 0.70 0.50 7.87
C GLY A 231 -0.77 0.30 7.48
N HIS A 232 -1.07 0.18 6.18
CA HIS A 232 -2.34 -0.17 5.56
C HIS A 232 -3.33 0.99 5.33
N ASP A 233 -3.48 1.94 6.26
CA ASP A 233 -4.53 2.97 6.14
C ASP A 233 -4.15 4.18 5.27
N HIS A 234 -2.90 4.29 4.80
CA HIS A 234 -2.35 5.31 3.89
C HIS A 234 -2.39 6.76 4.38
N GLU A 235 -3.10 7.04 5.46
CA GLU A 235 -3.23 8.37 6.05
C GLU A 235 -2.48 8.45 7.38
N ASN A 236 -1.93 9.61 7.68
CA ASN A 236 -1.27 9.85 8.97
C ASN A 236 -2.25 9.63 10.13
N MET A 237 -1.86 8.78 11.06
CA MET A 237 -2.66 8.47 12.25
C MET A 237 -1.81 8.44 13.50
N TYR A 238 -2.36 8.98 14.58
CA TYR A 238 -1.75 8.93 15.91
C TYR A 238 -2.84 8.71 16.97
N HIS A 239 -2.82 7.54 17.60
CA HIS A 239 -3.82 7.14 18.60
C HIS A 239 -3.16 6.62 19.87
N LYS A 240 -3.92 6.59 20.95
CA LYS A 240 -3.51 5.97 22.23
C LYS A 240 -4.61 5.05 22.74
N VAL A 241 -4.20 3.84 23.11
CA VAL A 241 -5.06 2.88 23.81
C VAL A 241 -4.36 2.54 25.13
N GLY A 242 -4.90 3.05 26.23
CA GLY A 242 -4.20 2.99 27.51
C GLY A 242 -2.84 3.72 27.45
N LYS A 243 -1.75 2.98 27.64
CA LYS A 243 -0.38 3.48 27.54
C LYS A 243 0.26 3.22 26.18
N THR A 244 -0.35 2.39 25.33
CA THR A 244 0.17 2.03 24.02
C THR A 244 -0.08 3.17 23.04
N VAL A 245 0.96 3.59 22.32
CA VAL A 245 0.88 4.50 21.19
C VAL A 245 0.72 3.69 19.92
N ILE A 246 -0.18 4.10 19.03
CA ILE A 246 -0.38 3.56 17.70
C ILE A 246 -0.11 4.69 16.72
N ALA A 247 0.78 4.49 15.76
CA ALA A 247 1.09 5.51 14.76
C ALA A 247 1.35 4.89 13.38
N LYS A 248 0.83 5.55 12.35
CA LYS A 248 1.00 5.23 10.92
C LYS A 248 1.39 6.52 10.19
N ALA A 249 2.38 6.47 9.32
CA ALA A 249 2.75 7.61 8.48
C ALA A 249 1.83 7.71 7.25
N ASP A 250 1.91 8.81 6.51
CA ASP A 250 1.27 8.90 5.21
C ASP A 250 1.96 7.97 4.20
N ALA A 251 1.18 7.34 3.34
CA ALA A 251 1.70 6.50 2.27
C ALA A 251 2.66 7.24 1.33
N ASN A 252 3.42 6.47 0.52
CA ASN A 252 4.39 6.96 -0.46
C ASN A 252 5.48 7.86 0.15
N ALA A 253 5.84 7.61 1.40
CA ALA A 253 6.84 8.38 2.12
C ALA A 253 6.61 9.91 2.07
N LYS A 254 5.34 10.34 2.02
CA LYS A 254 5.00 11.77 2.15
C LYS A 254 5.45 12.30 3.51
N THR A 255 5.33 11.45 4.51
CA THR A 255 5.85 11.65 5.87
C THR A 255 6.55 10.40 6.38
N ALA A 256 7.35 10.57 7.43
CA ALA A 256 7.92 9.52 8.26
C ALA A 256 7.68 9.82 9.73
N TYR A 257 7.54 8.81 10.58
CA TYR A 257 7.55 9.01 12.03
C TYR A 257 8.93 8.74 12.63
N LEU A 258 9.35 9.60 13.54
CA LEU A 258 10.43 9.34 14.48
C LEU A 258 9.84 9.08 15.87
N HIS A 259 9.88 7.84 16.32
CA HIS A 259 9.44 7.45 17.65
C HIS A 259 10.62 7.37 18.59
N SER A 260 10.58 8.12 19.69
CA SER A 260 11.55 8.02 20.79
C SER A 260 10.95 7.21 21.92
N LEU A 261 11.44 6.00 22.10
CA LEU A 261 11.06 5.08 23.18
C LEU A 261 12.06 5.23 24.32
N LYS A 262 11.65 5.88 25.40
CA LYS A 262 12.41 6.01 26.64
C LYS A 262 11.97 4.93 27.62
N VAL A 263 12.90 4.10 28.08
CA VAL A 263 12.64 2.96 28.96
C VAL A 263 13.46 3.06 30.24
N ALA A 264 12.81 2.80 31.37
CA ALA A 264 13.45 2.59 32.67
C ALA A 264 13.50 1.07 32.96
N PRO A 265 14.62 0.36 32.71
CA PRO A 265 14.69 -1.09 32.74
C PRO A 265 14.29 -1.72 34.07
N LYS A 266 14.69 -1.10 35.20
CA LYS A 266 14.42 -1.59 36.57
C LYS A 266 12.93 -1.86 36.82
N ASN A 267 12.04 -1.01 36.25
CA ASN A 267 10.61 -1.07 36.49
C ASN A 267 9.83 -1.48 35.25
N LYS A 268 10.51 -1.71 34.13
CA LYS A 268 9.92 -1.92 32.80
C LYS A 268 8.87 -0.84 32.47
N GLU A 269 9.17 0.42 32.83
CA GLU A 269 8.33 1.57 32.49
C GLU A 269 8.86 2.26 31.25
N TRP A 270 7.94 2.75 30.43
CA TRP A 270 8.30 3.45 29.18
C TRP A 270 7.51 4.74 29.01
N LYS A 271 8.07 5.58 28.15
CA LYS A 271 7.42 6.76 27.59
C LYS A 271 7.71 6.78 26.08
N VAL A 272 6.69 6.99 25.29
CA VAL A 272 6.81 7.15 23.83
C VAL A 272 6.49 8.59 23.48
N SER A 273 7.39 9.21 22.71
CA SER A 273 7.12 10.45 21.99
C SER A 273 7.34 10.23 20.50
N SER A 274 6.42 10.72 19.67
CA SER A 274 6.44 10.54 18.23
C SER A 274 6.46 11.89 17.57
N HIS A 275 7.32 12.06 16.57
CA HIS A 275 7.45 13.26 15.77
C HIS A 275 7.26 12.90 14.31
N LEU A 276 6.33 13.59 13.63
CA LEU A 276 6.07 13.42 12.21
C LEU A 276 7.04 14.30 11.42
N ILE A 277 7.76 13.70 10.48
CA ILE A 277 8.72 14.37 9.60
C ILE A 277 8.13 14.41 8.20
N ALA A 278 7.90 15.61 7.66
CA ALA A 278 7.51 15.78 6.27
C ALA A 278 8.71 15.54 5.34
N ILE A 279 8.55 14.70 4.35
CA ILE A 279 9.60 14.40 3.35
C ILE A 279 9.41 15.35 2.16
N THR A 280 10.20 16.41 2.13
CA THR A 280 10.08 17.53 1.19
C THR A 280 11.42 17.85 0.54
N PRO A 281 11.48 18.75 -0.48
CA PRO A 281 12.73 19.21 -1.09
C PRO A 281 13.72 19.92 -0.15
N ALA A 282 13.30 20.27 1.07
CA ALA A 282 14.20 20.79 2.09
C ALA A 282 15.23 19.75 2.57
N LEU A 283 14.93 18.46 2.36
CA LEU A 283 15.85 17.34 2.59
C LEU A 283 16.60 17.07 1.27
N PRO A 284 17.96 17.19 1.24
CA PRO A 284 18.72 16.79 0.07
C PRO A 284 18.61 15.28 -0.16
N ASP A 285 18.80 14.85 -1.40
CA ASP A 285 18.84 13.42 -1.73
C ASP A 285 20.13 12.79 -1.19
N GLU A 286 20.00 11.64 -0.51
CA GLU A 286 21.17 10.86 -0.06
C GLU A 286 21.84 10.21 -1.29
N PRO A 287 23.16 10.46 -1.50
CA PRO A 287 23.81 10.15 -2.77
C PRO A 287 23.76 8.67 -3.19
N LYS A 288 23.93 7.73 -2.25
CA LYS A 288 23.90 6.28 -2.55
C LYS A 288 22.51 5.84 -2.99
N THR A 289 21.47 6.26 -2.26
CA THR A 289 20.09 5.95 -2.58
C THR A 289 19.64 6.65 -3.86
N ALA A 290 20.05 7.91 -4.05
CA ALA A 290 19.76 8.68 -5.26
C ALA A 290 20.30 8.01 -6.53
N ALA A 291 21.51 7.45 -6.48
CA ALA A 291 22.09 6.72 -7.61
C ALA A 291 21.25 5.49 -8.02
N ILE A 292 20.69 4.76 -7.05
CA ILE A 292 19.80 3.63 -7.31
C ILE A 292 18.46 4.12 -7.89
N VAL A 293 17.88 5.17 -7.31
CA VAL A 293 16.64 5.78 -7.83
C VAL A 293 16.83 6.24 -9.27
N GLN A 294 17.91 6.96 -9.58
CA GLN A 294 18.22 7.42 -10.94
C GLN A 294 18.40 6.27 -11.94
N LYS A 295 19.08 5.17 -11.55
CA LYS A 295 19.19 3.96 -12.36
C LYS A 295 17.81 3.46 -12.79
N TRP A 296 16.90 3.30 -11.83
CA TRP A 296 15.57 2.75 -12.09
C TRP A 296 14.65 3.73 -12.83
N GLN A 297 14.81 5.04 -12.58
CA GLN A 297 14.14 6.08 -13.37
C GLN A 297 14.55 6.06 -14.85
N ALA A 298 15.84 5.91 -15.14
CA ALA A 298 16.32 5.82 -16.53
C ALA A 298 15.74 4.60 -17.25
N ILE A 299 15.66 3.44 -16.59
CA ILE A 299 15.03 2.22 -17.11
C ILE A 299 13.54 2.47 -17.38
N ALA A 300 12.84 3.08 -16.43
CA ALA A 300 11.42 3.39 -16.55
C ALA A 300 11.15 4.39 -17.70
N GLN A 301 11.92 5.47 -17.77
CA GLN A 301 11.77 6.49 -18.80
C GLN A 301 11.95 5.89 -20.22
N LYS A 302 12.95 5.02 -20.38
CA LYS A 302 13.12 4.29 -21.66
C LYS A 302 11.89 3.45 -21.97
N SER A 303 11.39 2.68 -21.01
CA SER A 303 10.20 1.83 -21.19
C SER A 303 8.95 2.64 -21.52
N PHE A 304 8.76 3.81 -20.91
CA PHE A 304 7.64 4.73 -21.25
C PHE A 304 7.76 5.27 -22.66
N SER A 305 8.96 5.71 -23.05
CA SER A 305 9.22 6.18 -24.40
C SER A 305 8.96 5.09 -25.45
N ASP A 306 9.41 3.86 -25.19
CA ASP A 306 9.18 2.71 -26.09
C ASP A 306 7.67 2.37 -26.22
N MET A 307 6.84 2.67 -25.20
CA MET A 307 5.37 2.56 -25.23
C MET A 307 4.68 3.80 -25.85
N GLY A 308 5.42 4.84 -26.21
CA GLY A 308 4.91 6.10 -26.78
C GLY A 308 4.36 7.09 -25.73
N PHE A 309 4.80 6.99 -24.47
CA PHE A 309 4.47 7.95 -23.41
C PHE A 309 5.63 8.90 -23.10
N ASN A 310 5.28 10.15 -22.79
CA ASN A 310 6.21 11.14 -22.23
C ASN A 310 5.86 11.34 -20.75
N ALA A 311 6.59 10.68 -19.86
CA ALA A 311 6.28 10.63 -18.45
C ALA A 311 6.09 12.02 -17.77
N SER A 312 6.87 13.03 -18.20
CA SER A 312 6.84 14.38 -17.62
C SER A 312 5.79 15.31 -18.23
N GLU A 313 5.11 14.90 -19.31
CA GLU A 313 4.12 15.74 -19.96
C GLU A 313 2.85 15.88 -19.11
N VAL A 314 2.48 17.13 -18.79
CA VAL A 314 1.25 17.45 -18.09
C VAL A 314 0.05 17.30 -19.02
N VAL A 315 -0.85 16.38 -18.68
CA VAL A 315 -2.06 16.08 -19.43
C VAL A 315 -3.19 17.05 -19.08
N THR A 316 -3.39 17.30 -17.78
CA THR A 316 -4.44 18.17 -17.27
C THR A 316 -4.10 18.65 -15.84
N ILE A 317 -4.97 19.52 -15.28
CA ILE A 317 -4.87 19.95 -13.88
C ILE A 317 -6.09 19.46 -13.13
N ALA A 318 -5.90 18.65 -12.10
CA ALA A 318 -6.94 18.24 -11.19
C ALA A 318 -7.17 19.39 -10.17
N ARG A 319 -8.24 20.16 -10.35
CA ARG A 319 -8.60 21.27 -9.45
C ARG A 319 -9.20 20.79 -8.13
N GLU A 320 -9.75 19.59 -8.13
CA GLU A 320 -10.23 18.86 -6.96
C GLU A 320 -9.52 17.52 -6.89
N PRO A 321 -9.22 17.01 -5.68
CA PRO A 321 -8.52 15.73 -5.55
C PRO A 321 -9.25 14.58 -6.25
N TRP A 322 -8.59 13.91 -7.19
CA TRP A 322 -9.09 12.68 -7.80
C TRP A 322 -8.92 11.54 -6.83
N ASN A 323 -10.02 10.98 -6.38
CA ASN A 323 -10.01 9.91 -5.38
C ASN A 323 -9.78 8.54 -6.06
N GLY A 324 -8.54 8.05 -5.95
CA GLY A 324 -8.12 6.72 -6.39
C GLY A 324 -7.88 5.73 -5.25
N LEU A 325 -8.23 6.08 -4.01
CA LEU A 325 -8.07 5.20 -2.85
C LEU A 325 -8.80 3.87 -3.06
N GLU A 326 -8.13 2.76 -2.84
CA GLU A 326 -8.66 1.42 -3.08
C GLU A 326 -9.98 1.20 -2.35
N LYS A 327 -10.03 1.51 -1.06
CA LYS A 327 -11.26 1.42 -0.25
C LYS A 327 -12.44 2.24 -0.81
N SER A 328 -12.15 3.32 -1.56
CA SER A 328 -13.19 4.14 -2.17
C SER A 328 -13.65 3.56 -3.50
N VAL A 329 -12.72 3.34 -4.44
CA VAL A 329 -13.04 2.88 -5.81
C VAL A 329 -13.67 1.50 -5.84
N ARG A 330 -13.34 0.62 -4.86
CA ARG A 330 -13.93 -0.72 -4.73
C ARG A 330 -15.37 -0.73 -4.21
N ASN A 331 -15.82 0.35 -3.59
CA ASN A 331 -17.11 0.37 -2.89
C ASN A 331 -18.14 1.32 -3.51
N ALA A 332 -17.69 2.32 -4.27
CA ALA A 332 -18.55 3.29 -4.94
C ALA A 332 -17.83 3.94 -6.13
N PRO A 333 -18.56 4.48 -7.11
CA PRO A 333 -17.96 5.34 -8.12
C PRO A 333 -17.30 6.56 -7.45
N THR A 334 -16.07 6.87 -7.84
CA THR A 334 -15.36 8.09 -7.45
C THR A 334 -15.24 9.03 -8.65
N ASN A 335 -14.86 10.29 -8.41
CA ASN A 335 -14.61 11.23 -9.50
C ASN A 335 -13.56 10.69 -10.49
N LEU A 336 -12.50 10.02 -10.00
CA LEU A 336 -11.49 9.41 -10.86
C LEU A 336 -12.06 8.24 -11.67
N SER A 337 -12.70 7.27 -11.03
CA SER A 337 -13.24 6.09 -11.73
C SER A 337 -14.32 6.48 -12.75
N GLN A 338 -15.11 7.53 -12.43
CA GLN A 338 -16.11 8.06 -13.36
C GLN A 338 -15.46 8.70 -14.59
N LEU A 339 -14.40 9.52 -14.42
CA LEU A 339 -13.65 10.10 -15.53
C LEU A 339 -13.10 9.01 -16.47
N ILE A 340 -12.59 7.90 -15.92
CA ILE A 340 -12.03 6.82 -16.74
C ILE A 340 -13.12 6.12 -17.56
N VAL A 341 -14.27 5.76 -16.93
CA VAL A 341 -15.32 5.07 -17.67
C VAL A 341 -16.01 5.98 -18.69
N GLU A 342 -16.09 7.28 -18.42
CA GLU A 342 -16.55 8.28 -19.39
C GLU A 342 -15.61 8.39 -20.59
N ALA A 343 -14.28 8.32 -20.37
CA ALA A 343 -13.30 8.28 -21.45
C ALA A 343 -13.48 7.03 -22.33
N VAL A 344 -13.70 5.87 -21.73
CA VAL A 344 -13.99 4.61 -22.45
C VAL A 344 -15.26 4.76 -23.29
N LYS A 345 -16.32 5.35 -22.74
CA LYS A 345 -17.56 5.60 -23.49
C LYS A 345 -17.37 6.58 -24.64
N ALA A 346 -16.63 7.66 -24.42
CA ALA A 346 -16.36 8.70 -25.42
C ALA A 346 -15.51 8.16 -26.60
N ALA A 347 -14.59 7.23 -26.34
CA ALA A 347 -13.78 6.60 -27.37
C ALA A 347 -14.55 5.67 -28.32
N ILE A 348 -15.78 5.29 -27.93
CA ILE A 348 -16.69 4.46 -28.74
C ILE A 348 -18.05 5.19 -28.79
N PRO A 349 -18.22 6.20 -29.69
CA PRO A 349 -19.37 7.11 -29.66
C PRO A 349 -20.72 6.43 -29.89
N ASP A 350 -20.76 5.32 -30.59
CA ASP A 350 -21.98 4.52 -30.85
C ASP A 350 -22.27 3.48 -29.76
N ALA A 351 -21.49 3.42 -28.68
CA ALA A 351 -21.83 2.58 -27.53
C ALA A 351 -23.01 3.19 -26.75
N ASP A 352 -23.97 2.35 -26.40
CA ASP A 352 -25.06 2.72 -25.49
C ASP A 352 -24.53 2.95 -24.08
N ALA A 353 -23.53 2.14 -23.68
CA ALA A 353 -22.94 2.14 -22.35
C ALA A 353 -21.46 1.74 -22.37
N ALA A 354 -20.78 2.08 -21.29
CA ALA A 354 -19.41 1.58 -21.00
C ALA A 354 -19.29 1.09 -19.57
N ILE A 355 -18.43 0.09 -19.35
CA ILE A 355 -18.11 -0.46 -18.04
C ILE A 355 -16.59 -0.66 -17.90
N ILE A 356 -16.07 -0.47 -16.69
CA ILE A 356 -14.72 -0.85 -16.28
C ILE A 356 -14.76 -1.52 -14.91
N ASN A 357 -13.83 -2.46 -14.65
CA ASN A 357 -13.62 -3.00 -13.32
C ASN A 357 -12.68 -2.08 -12.55
N THR A 358 -12.97 -1.86 -11.27
CA THR A 358 -12.16 -0.98 -10.43
C THR A 358 -10.79 -1.56 -10.09
N GLY A 359 -10.60 -2.88 -10.30
CA GLY A 359 -9.30 -3.56 -10.24
C GLY A 359 -8.25 -3.02 -11.22
N SER A 360 -8.69 -2.37 -12.28
CA SER A 360 -7.78 -1.69 -13.22
C SER A 360 -7.15 -0.42 -12.63
N ILE A 361 -7.77 0.19 -11.60
CA ILE A 361 -7.29 1.42 -10.93
C ILE A 361 -6.40 1.01 -9.76
N ARG A 362 -5.11 1.36 -9.82
CA ARG A 362 -4.09 0.84 -8.89
C ARG A 362 -3.29 1.92 -8.16
N ILE A 363 -3.72 3.17 -8.22
CA ILE A 363 -2.96 4.27 -7.64
C ILE A 363 -2.99 4.30 -6.11
N ASP A 364 -4.10 3.88 -5.51
CA ASP A 364 -4.39 3.91 -4.06
C ASP A 364 -3.94 5.21 -3.35
N ASP A 365 -4.23 6.34 -3.99
CA ASP A 365 -3.88 7.69 -3.55
C ASP A 365 -4.91 8.70 -4.06
N LYS A 366 -4.82 9.94 -3.58
CA LYS A 366 -5.54 11.09 -4.13
C LYS A 366 -4.56 11.94 -4.95
N LEU A 367 -4.95 12.30 -6.17
CA LEU A 367 -4.16 13.15 -7.07
C LEU A 367 -4.77 14.54 -7.16
N GLU A 368 -3.95 15.57 -7.03
CA GLU A 368 -4.33 16.97 -7.13
C GLU A 368 -3.25 17.79 -7.84
N GLY A 369 -3.62 18.89 -8.50
CA GLY A 369 -2.70 19.72 -9.26
C GLY A 369 -2.38 19.13 -10.63
N ASP A 370 -1.15 19.31 -11.10
CA ASP A 370 -0.71 18.84 -12.42
C ASP A 370 -0.74 17.32 -12.49
N ILE A 371 -1.50 16.80 -13.46
CA ILE A 371 -1.58 15.37 -13.77
C ILE A 371 -0.75 15.09 -14.99
N THR A 372 0.31 14.33 -14.83
CA THR A 372 1.24 13.93 -15.89
C THR A 372 0.84 12.62 -16.55
N GLN A 373 1.46 12.30 -17.70
CA GLN A 373 1.30 10.96 -18.29
C GLN A 373 1.83 9.85 -17.36
N TYR A 374 2.83 10.15 -16.54
CA TYR A 374 3.28 9.22 -15.50
C TYR A 374 2.16 8.89 -14.51
N ASP A 375 1.40 9.89 -14.06
CA ASP A 375 0.26 9.68 -13.15
C ASP A 375 -0.84 8.84 -13.81
N ILE A 376 -1.11 9.06 -15.12
CA ILE A 376 -2.06 8.22 -15.84
C ILE A 376 -1.60 6.75 -15.89
N VAL A 377 -0.31 6.50 -16.08
CA VAL A 377 0.24 5.13 -16.04
C VAL A 377 0.19 4.56 -14.62
N ARG A 378 0.38 5.37 -13.57
CA ARG A 378 0.17 4.95 -12.17
C ARG A 378 -1.28 4.56 -11.89
N ILE A 379 -2.24 5.31 -12.43
CA ILE A 379 -3.67 5.00 -12.28
C ILE A 379 -4.00 3.66 -12.95
N LEU A 380 -3.53 3.43 -14.18
CA LEU A 380 -3.86 2.29 -15.04
C LEU A 380 -2.60 1.51 -15.47
N PRO A 381 -1.85 0.90 -14.54
CA PRO A 381 -0.53 0.35 -14.85
C PRO A 381 -0.56 -0.84 -15.81
N PHE A 382 -1.68 -1.55 -15.89
CA PHE A 382 -1.80 -2.72 -16.78
C PHE A 382 -2.02 -2.34 -18.24
N GLY A 383 -2.58 -1.16 -18.54
CA GLY A 383 -2.94 -0.77 -19.88
C GLY A 383 -4.02 -1.69 -20.48
N GLY A 384 -3.81 -2.17 -21.69
CA GLY A 384 -4.74 -3.02 -22.44
C GLY A 384 -5.68 -2.22 -23.33
N GLY A 385 -6.23 -2.88 -24.35
CA GLY A 385 -7.10 -2.28 -25.34
C GLY A 385 -8.56 -2.18 -24.88
N LEU A 386 -9.34 -1.40 -25.62
CA LEU A 386 -10.78 -1.41 -25.47
C LEU A 386 -11.40 -2.53 -26.30
N SER A 387 -12.61 -2.92 -25.91
CA SER A 387 -13.48 -3.82 -26.63
C SER A 387 -14.83 -3.14 -26.87
N LYS A 388 -15.38 -3.34 -28.06
CA LYS A 388 -16.73 -2.96 -28.44
C LYS A 388 -17.50 -4.22 -28.83
N MET A 389 -18.73 -4.38 -28.37
CA MET A 389 -19.56 -5.54 -28.68
C MET A 389 -21.03 -5.19 -28.69
N LYS A 390 -21.83 -6.06 -29.30
CA LYS A 390 -23.27 -6.14 -29.05
C LYS A 390 -23.53 -7.19 -27.99
N ILE A 391 -24.34 -6.86 -27.00
CA ILE A 391 -24.69 -7.72 -25.88
C ILE A 391 -26.20 -7.75 -25.65
N THR A 392 -26.80 -8.90 -25.36
CA THR A 392 -28.23 -8.94 -24.99
C THR A 392 -28.45 -8.21 -23.66
N GLY A 393 -29.63 -7.59 -23.51
CA GLY A 393 -29.96 -6.92 -22.26
C GLY A 393 -30.03 -7.86 -21.07
N ALA A 394 -30.36 -9.17 -21.33
CA ALA A 394 -30.29 -10.18 -20.28
C ALA A 394 -28.89 -10.35 -19.74
N LEU A 395 -27.89 -10.60 -20.60
CA LEU A 395 -26.49 -10.75 -20.20
C LEU A 395 -25.91 -9.45 -19.60
N LEU A 396 -26.29 -8.29 -20.14
CA LEU A 396 -25.85 -6.99 -19.58
C LEU A 396 -26.31 -6.81 -18.13
N ILE A 397 -27.56 -7.19 -17.81
CA ILE A 397 -28.07 -7.16 -16.43
C ILE A 397 -27.24 -8.11 -15.56
N ASP A 398 -26.99 -9.34 -16.01
CA ASP A 398 -26.20 -10.32 -15.25
C ASP A 398 -24.77 -9.82 -14.97
N VAL A 399 -24.14 -9.15 -15.94
CA VAL A 399 -22.82 -8.52 -15.78
C VAL A 399 -22.86 -7.42 -14.72
N LEU A 400 -23.87 -6.55 -14.75
CA LEU A 400 -24.02 -5.45 -13.78
C LEU A 400 -24.28 -5.98 -12.35
N GLU A 401 -25.12 -7.02 -12.23
CA GLU A 401 -25.38 -7.69 -10.95
C GLU A 401 -24.13 -8.44 -10.42
N GLY A 402 -23.36 -9.07 -11.31
CA GLY A 402 -22.06 -9.65 -10.98
C GLY A 402 -21.07 -8.60 -10.44
N GLY A 403 -21.01 -7.45 -11.10
CA GLY A 403 -20.21 -6.31 -10.64
C GLY A 403 -20.64 -5.80 -9.26
N LEU A 404 -21.94 -5.76 -8.95
CA LEU A 404 -22.42 -5.39 -7.61
C LEU A 404 -22.02 -6.41 -6.53
N LYS A 405 -22.02 -7.71 -6.85
CA LYS A 405 -21.54 -8.76 -5.93
C LYS A 405 -20.07 -8.60 -5.60
N ASN A 406 -19.31 -7.99 -6.50
CA ASN A 406 -17.90 -7.70 -6.32
C ASN A 406 -17.62 -6.40 -5.54
N LYS A 407 -18.63 -5.79 -4.91
CA LYS A 407 -18.42 -4.62 -4.05
C LYS A 407 -17.40 -4.93 -2.94
N GLY A 408 -16.40 -4.06 -2.80
CA GLY A 408 -15.23 -4.29 -1.94
C GLY A 408 -14.07 -5.01 -2.63
N LEU A 409 -14.27 -5.55 -3.85
CA LEU A 409 -13.27 -6.29 -4.63
C LEU A 409 -12.94 -5.58 -5.95
N GLY A 410 -11.87 -6.01 -6.61
CA GLY A 410 -11.45 -5.47 -7.90
C GLY A 410 -12.45 -5.59 -9.03
N GLY A 411 -13.30 -6.60 -8.98
CA GLY A 411 -14.36 -6.83 -9.95
C GLY A 411 -15.60 -5.93 -9.78
N TYR A 412 -15.62 -5.02 -8.80
CA TYR A 412 -16.66 -3.98 -8.72
C TYR A 412 -16.66 -3.14 -9.99
N LEU A 413 -17.84 -2.98 -10.64
CA LEU A 413 -17.93 -2.28 -11.92
C LEU A 413 -18.39 -0.83 -11.74
N VAL A 414 -17.71 0.08 -12.43
CA VAL A 414 -18.14 1.46 -12.66
C VAL A 414 -18.63 1.57 -14.10
N HIS A 415 -19.67 2.35 -14.34
CA HIS A 415 -20.35 2.42 -15.62
C HIS A 415 -20.66 3.85 -16.08
N ALA A 416 -20.71 4.08 -17.39
CA ALA A 416 -21.18 5.29 -18.04
C ALA A 416 -22.33 4.95 -19.00
N GLY A 417 -23.34 5.81 -19.09
CA GLY A 417 -24.56 5.59 -19.88
C GLY A 417 -25.57 4.65 -19.21
N ILE A 418 -25.27 4.12 -18.03
CA ILE A 418 -26.15 3.28 -17.23
C ILE A 418 -26.47 4.01 -15.91
N THR A 419 -27.70 3.88 -15.44
CA THR A 419 -28.14 4.34 -14.12
C THR A 419 -28.94 3.25 -13.44
N GLN A 420 -29.04 3.31 -12.10
CA GLN A 420 -29.84 2.37 -11.32
C GLN A 420 -30.99 3.10 -10.62
N SER A 421 -32.19 2.58 -10.68
CA SER A 421 -33.37 3.07 -9.97
C SER A 421 -34.07 1.92 -9.27
N GLY A 422 -33.93 1.87 -7.94
CA GLY A 422 -34.31 0.69 -7.16
C GLY A 422 -33.54 -0.55 -7.63
N SER A 423 -34.24 -1.60 -7.98
CA SER A 423 -33.65 -2.85 -8.52
C SER A 423 -33.52 -2.86 -10.05
N LYS A 424 -33.82 -1.76 -10.74
CA LYS A 424 -33.81 -1.73 -12.20
C LYS A 424 -32.61 -0.95 -12.73
N TRP A 425 -31.95 -1.55 -13.71
CA TRP A 425 -30.90 -0.92 -14.51
C TRP A 425 -31.52 -0.20 -15.71
N LEU A 426 -31.07 1.02 -15.98
CA LEU A 426 -31.61 1.86 -17.05
C LEU A 426 -30.48 2.31 -17.98
N ILE A 427 -30.82 2.38 -19.30
CA ILE A 427 -30.04 3.04 -20.33
C ILE A 427 -30.91 4.12 -20.95
N ALA A 428 -30.38 5.35 -21.09
CA ALA A 428 -31.13 6.51 -21.57
C ALA A 428 -32.47 6.71 -20.83
N GLY A 429 -32.48 6.47 -19.50
CA GLY A 429 -33.66 6.64 -18.63
C GLY A 429 -34.73 5.54 -18.77
N LYS A 430 -34.51 4.52 -19.59
CA LYS A 430 -35.44 3.40 -19.80
C LYS A 430 -34.86 2.12 -19.19
N PRO A 431 -35.70 1.26 -18.56
CA PRO A 431 -35.25 -0.04 -18.08
C PRO A 431 -34.63 -0.87 -19.21
N ILE A 432 -33.52 -1.55 -18.89
CA ILE A 432 -32.86 -2.45 -19.83
C ILE A 432 -33.86 -3.57 -20.20
N ASP A 433 -34.14 -3.69 -21.50
CA ASP A 433 -34.99 -4.74 -22.05
C ASP A 433 -34.16 -6.00 -22.31
N LYS A 434 -34.48 -7.10 -21.61
CA LYS A 434 -33.72 -8.33 -21.68
C LYS A 434 -33.64 -8.93 -23.11
N THR A 435 -34.60 -8.62 -23.98
CA THR A 435 -34.68 -9.16 -25.34
C THR A 435 -33.97 -8.30 -26.37
N LYS A 436 -33.64 -7.06 -26.03
CA LYS A 436 -32.93 -6.14 -26.90
C LYS A 436 -31.40 -6.33 -26.83
N THR A 437 -30.75 -5.88 -27.88
CA THR A 437 -29.29 -5.83 -27.95
C THR A 437 -28.83 -4.41 -27.74
N TYR A 438 -27.75 -4.25 -26.98
CA TYR A 438 -27.10 -2.96 -26.68
C TYR A 438 -25.64 -3.01 -27.14
N THR A 439 -25.10 -1.86 -27.54
CA THR A 439 -23.67 -1.73 -27.83
C THR A 439 -22.93 -1.35 -26.54
N LEU A 440 -22.02 -2.22 -26.12
CA LEU A 440 -21.25 -2.04 -24.89
C LEU A 440 -19.76 -1.80 -25.21
N ALA A 441 -19.16 -0.84 -24.52
CA ALA A 441 -17.72 -0.61 -24.47
C ALA A 441 -17.13 -1.08 -23.14
N CYS A 442 -15.98 -1.74 -23.15
CA CYS A 442 -15.25 -2.11 -21.94
C CYS A 442 -13.76 -2.34 -22.24
N THR A 443 -12.98 -2.72 -21.23
CA THR A 443 -11.60 -3.18 -21.42
C THR A 443 -11.58 -4.60 -22.00
N ASP A 444 -10.53 -4.96 -22.76
CA ASP A 444 -10.29 -6.31 -23.28
C ASP A 444 -10.16 -7.38 -22.15
N PHE A 445 -9.69 -6.95 -20.98
CA PHE A 445 -9.61 -7.79 -19.79
C PHE A 445 -10.98 -8.30 -19.35
N LEU A 446 -12.00 -7.45 -19.34
CA LEU A 446 -13.35 -7.86 -18.86
C LEU A 446 -13.96 -8.98 -19.70
N VAL A 447 -13.71 -9.00 -21.01
CA VAL A 447 -14.20 -10.04 -21.92
C VAL A 447 -13.27 -11.25 -22.01
N SER A 448 -12.28 -11.35 -21.13
CA SER A 448 -11.40 -12.52 -21.03
C SER A 448 -11.95 -13.66 -20.19
N GLY A 449 -13.03 -13.40 -19.41
CA GLY A 449 -13.60 -14.37 -18.46
C GLY A 449 -12.73 -14.62 -17.21
N LYS A 450 -11.77 -13.72 -16.92
CA LYS A 450 -10.84 -13.85 -15.78
C LYS A 450 -11.26 -13.05 -14.55
N GLU A 451 -12.29 -12.21 -14.68
CA GLU A 451 -12.79 -11.44 -13.54
C GLU A 451 -13.67 -12.30 -12.65
N PHE A 452 -13.42 -12.27 -11.35
CA PHE A 452 -14.18 -13.02 -10.36
C PHE A 452 -15.67 -12.65 -10.37
N ASN A 453 -16.55 -13.65 -10.29
CA ASN A 453 -18.02 -13.55 -10.44
C ASN A 453 -18.49 -13.04 -11.81
N LEU A 454 -17.58 -12.91 -12.80
CA LEU A 454 -17.87 -12.49 -14.17
C LEU A 454 -17.25 -13.46 -15.21
N GLU A 455 -16.94 -14.71 -14.84
CA GLU A 455 -16.32 -15.71 -15.72
C GLU A 455 -17.20 -16.01 -16.94
N PHE A 456 -18.51 -15.85 -16.82
CA PHE A 456 -19.47 -15.98 -17.91
C PHE A 456 -19.41 -14.83 -18.93
N PHE A 457 -18.83 -13.68 -18.56
CA PHE A 457 -18.61 -12.56 -19.46
C PHE A 457 -17.29 -12.75 -20.22
N ASN A 458 -17.32 -13.61 -21.21
CA ASN A 458 -16.15 -13.99 -22.00
C ASN A 458 -16.47 -14.00 -23.51
N ARG A 459 -15.42 -14.08 -24.32
CA ARG A 459 -15.49 -13.99 -25.79
C ARG A 459 -16.33 -15.07 -26.46
N GLU A 460 -16.53 -16.20 -25.78
CA GLU A 460 -17.27 -17.37 -26.31
C GLU A 460 -18.76 -17.36 -25.92
N ASN A 461 -19.18 -16.38 -25.10
CA ASN A 461 -20.58 -16.28 -24.69
C ASN A 461 -21.49 -15.99 -25.91
N PRO A 462 -22.48 -16.84 -26.25
CA PRO A 462 -23.30 -16.66 -27.43
C PRO A 462 -24.22 -15.42 -27.42
N GLN A 463 -24.38 -14.78 -26.27
CA GLN A 463 -25.11 -13.51 -26.12
C GLN A 463 -24.26 -12.28 -26.41
N ILE A 464 -23.00 -12.49 -26.79
CA ILE A 464 -22.07 -11.43 -27.27
C ILE A 464 -21.90 -11.64 -28.76
N THR A 465 -22.14 -10.58 -29.54
CA THR A 465 -21.96 -10.60 -31.00
C THR A 465 -21.18 -9.32 -31.41
N ASP A 466 -20.71 -9.30 -32.65
CA ASP A 466 -19.96 -8.16 -33.21
C ASP A 466 -18.81 -7.69 -32.29
N LEU A 467 -18.13 -8.63 -31.62
CA LEU A 467 -17.01 -8.31 -30.74
C LEU A 467 -15.81 -7.83 -31.54
N GLN A 468 -15.42 -6.60 -31.30
CA GLN A 468 -14.21 -5.98 -31.81
C GLN A 468 -13.29 -5.65 -30.63
N ILE A 469 -12.04 -6.11 -30.68
CA ILE A 469 -10.99 -5.78 -29.73
C ILE A 469 -9.97 -4.91 -30.48
N PHE A 470 -9.65 -3.74 -29.90
CA PHE A 470 -8.70 -2.81 -30.52
C PHE A 470 -7.29 -3.16 -30.07
N THR A 471 -6.48 -3.69 -31.00
CA THR A 471 -5.10 -4.15 -30.74
C THR A 471 -4.06 -3.46 -31.61
N ASP A 472 -4.48 -2.71 -32.62
CA ASP A 472 -3.57 -1.95 -33.51
C ASP A 472 -2.97 -0.78 -32.70
N SER A 473 -1.65 -0.78 -32.54
CA SER A 473 -0.92 0.24 -31.78
C SER A 473 -1.07 1.67 -32.31
N SER A 474 -1.45 1.82 -33.61
CA SER A 474 -1.77 3.10 -34.21
C SER A 474 -3.14 3.65 -33.82
N ASP A 475 -4.05 2.80 -33.35
CA ASP A 475 -5.36 3.18 -32.84
C ASP A 475 -5.25 3.53 -31.34
N VAL A 476 -5.71 4.72 -30.96
CA VAL A 476 -5.69 5.15 -29.55
C VAL A 476 -6.42 4.19 -28.63
N ARG A 477 -7.44 3.49 -29.13
CA ARG A 477 -8.26 2.51 -28.40
C ARG A 477 -7.52 1.22 -28.06
N SER A 478 -6.33 1.02 -28.61
CA SER A 478 -5.48 -0.12 -28.25
C SER A 478 -4.85 -0.02 -26.86
N ASP A 479 -4.97 1.14 -26.21
CA ASP A 479 -4.48 1.36 -24.84
C ASP A 479 -5.39 2.33 -24.08
N ILE A 480 -6.05 1.86 -23.02
CA ILE A 480 -6.95 2.64 -22.18
C ILE A 480 -6.27 3.91 -21.62
N ARG A 481 -4.94 3.89 -21.40
CA ARG A 481 -4.19 5.05 -20.93
C ARG A 481 -4.15 6.16 -21.99
N LYS A 482 -3.92 5.80 -23.25
CA LYS A 482 -3.96 6.73 -24.39
C LYS A 482 -5.38 7.30 -24.55
N VAL A 483 -6.40 6.47 -24.43
CA VAL A 483 -7.81 6.90 -24.46
C VAL A 483 -8.07 7.91 -23.34
N PHE A 484 -7.62 7.64 -22.13
CA PHE A 484 -7.84 8.53 -20.99
C PHE A 484 -7.08 9.87 -21.15
N ILE A 485 -5.83 9.84 -21.62
CA ILE A 485 -5.04 11.04 -21.95
C ILE A 485 -5.76 11.90 -22.99
N GLU A 486 -6.22 11.29 -24.08
CA GLU A 486 -6.92 12.03 -25.15
C GLU A 486 -8.22 12.66 -24.66
N TYR A 487 -9.02 11.91 -23.90
CA TYR A 487 -10.25 12.42 -23.28
C TYR A 487 -9.99 13.61 -22.36
N LEU A 488 -8.96 13.57 -21.51
CA LEU A 488 -8.61 14.65 -20.61
C LEU A 488 -8.13 15.90 -21.35
N ARG A 489 -7.38 15.72 -22.45
CA ARG A 489 -6.94 16.85 -23.31
C ARG A 489 -8.12 17.57 -23.94
N GLN A 490 -9.12 16.81 -24.40
CA GLN A 490 -10.33 17.39 -25.01
C GLN A 490 -11.19 18.15 -23.99
N ARG A 491 -11.19 17.77 -22.72
CA ARG A 491 -11.91 18.49 -21.66
C ARG A 491 -11.23 19.78 -21.19
N LYS A 492 -10.00 20.05 -21.59
CA LYS A 492 -9.30 21.31 -21.30
C LYS A 492 -9.87 22.51 -22.07
N ASN A 493 -10.59 22.25 -23.14
CA ASN A 493 -11.25 23.25 -23.99
C ASN A 493 -12.72 23.37 -23.62
#